data_d470b00afe21758b486c7981106f6d33
#
_entry.id   d470b00afe21758b486c7981106f6d33
#
_cell.length_a   1.000
_cell.length_b   1.000
_cell.length_c   1.000
_cell.angle_alpha   90.00
_cell.angle_beta   90.00
_cell.angle_gamma   90.00
#
_symmetry.space_group_name_H-M   'P 1'
#
loop_
_entity.id
_entity.type
_entity.pdbx_description
1 polymer ?
#
loop_
_entity_poly.entity_id
_entity_poly.type
_entity_poly.pdbx_seq_one_letter_code
_entity_poly.pdbx_strand_id
1 'polypeptide(L)'
;GGRFANLLGWDGWAAYKPYALLWVAVTAVVTFTLWSIVVRRRLALLAALATTLAGMLHGVDEPYAWPSAAWLAPVAVLAWQALRREEGTPRWTLACVGCYVGFAAITYTLHFGFAVLLVLVMAAVLGVFRVHSGRKVWPTVKQLFFRLLPIGLVSLAVALLVWTPYLVQTKLLLDSPKNAAMHYLPQEGATFPLPMTETNALGVLCMAGVVWLLLRFRRNEIAAALLVLVTAIYCWYVLSTLALVAKTTLLAFRLNVILDGALAAAGVFALLELIGFLRERIDARHALQVTTVALAVGLIGAVSMNQTAISEKLQPAKEQAYSDYYPTGDNAKGAKDPKEPGHWAPAVYAAVGQLTGKDPQENILLTTDYKLMSFKPYWGFQQETPHYANPLGEYDQRADEIKRWAAAKTPQQLLDMLNSSRFAPPNVFVLKHPDNASGQQSGQQGQSGDGGKLQLTLKGDAFPQSPNVRDYDVAFDPAVFQSPQFAQREVGPYTVIVRR
;
A
#
# COMPACT_ATOMS: atom_id res chain seq x y z
N GLY A 1 11.57 6.59 1.43
CA GLY A 1 12.72 5.77 0.99
C GLY A 1 13.82 6.61 0.34
N GLY A 2 13.54 7.39 -0.72
CA GLY A 2 14.58 8.12 -1.45
C GLY A 2 15.40 9.08 -0.60
N ARG A 3 14.78 9.88 0.27
CA ARG A 3 15.52 10.77 1.21
C ARG A 3 16.38 9.98 2.21
N PHE A 4 15.93 8.80 2.63
CA PHE A 4 16.70 7.91 3.50
C PHE A 4 17.93 7.36 2.76
N ALA A 5 17.78 6.95 1.51
CA ALA A 5 18.87 6.50 0.65
C ALA A 5 19.91 7.63 0.45
N ASN A 6 19.46 8.84 0.13
CA ASN A 6 20.33 10.01 -0.03
C ASN A 6 21.09 10.36 1.26
N LEU A 7 20.44 10.24 2.43
CA LEU A 7 21.09 10.47 3.73
C LEU A 7 22.22 9.49 4.00
N LEU A 8 22.08 8.23 3.57
CA LEU A 8 23.09 7.19 3.74
C LEU A 8 24.11 7.14 2.60
N GLY A 9 23.89 7.87 1.50
CA GLY A 9 24.70 7.77 0.30
C GLY A 9 24.60 6.41 -0.41
N TRP A 10 23.46 5.73 -0.25
CA TRP A 10 23.22 4.40 -0.82
C TRP A 10 22.30 4.49 -2.04
N ASP A 11 22.43 3.50 -2.94
CA ASP A 11 21.45 3.30 -4.00
C ASP A 11 20.06 3.04 -3.40
N GLY A 12 18.99 3.53 -4.05
CA GLY A 12 17.62 3.45 -3.54
C GLY A 12 17.18 2.02 -3.26
N TRP A 13 17.53 1.07 -4.12
CA TRP A 13 17.21 -0.35 -3.96
C TRP A 13 17.92 -0.99 -2.76
N ALA A 14 19.20 -0.63 -2.51
CA ALA A 14 19.97 -1.14 -1.38
C ALA A 14 19.46 -0.58 -0.04
N ALA A 15 19.01 0.68 -0.03
CA ALA A 15 18.46 1.35 1.13
C ALA A 15 17.04 0.90 1.49
N TYR A 16 16.29 0.27 0.56
CA TYR A 16 14.89 -0.06 0.75
C TYR A 16 14.64 -1.04 1.90
N LYS A 17 15.40 -2.15 1.96
CA LYS A 17 15.23 -3.18 2.99
C LYS A 17 15.49 -2.64 4.41
N PRO A 18 16.64 -2.00 4.71
CA PRO A 18 16.86 -1.41 6.03
C PRO A 18 15.85 -0.29 6.35
N TYR A 19 15.41 0.49 5.36
CA TYR A 19 14.33 1.45 5.54
C TYR A 19 13.01 0.78 5.97
N ALA A 20 12.60 -0.29 5.29
CA ALA A 20 11.38 -1.01 5.62
C ALA A 20 11.43 -1.62 7.03
N LEU A 21 12.54 -2.24 7.41
CA LEU A 21 12.74 -2.80 8.76
C LEU A 21 12.68 -1.71 9.85
N LEU A 22 13.37 -0.59 9.63
CA LEU A 22 13.32 0.56 10.53
C LEU A 22 11.88 1.08 10.67
N TRP A 23 11.15 1.15 9.57
CA TRP A 23 9.78 1.67 9.54
C TRP A 23 8.81 0.76 10.30
N VAL A 24 8.97 -0.56 10.21
CA VAL A 24 8.21 -1.54 11.00
C VAL A 24 8.48 -1.34 12.50
N ALA A 25 9.76 -1.22 12.88
CA ALA A 25 10.15 -1.01 14.28
C ALA A 25 9.60 0.32 14.83
N VAL A 26 9.74 1.42 14.09
CA VAL A 26 9.19 2.74 14.47
C VAL A 26 7.67 2.67 14.60
N THR A 27 6.99 1.98 13.67
CA THR A 27 5.53 1.82 13.73
C THR A 27 5.10 1.10 15.00
N ALA A 28 5.78 0.04 15.40
CA ALA A 28 5.48 -0.71 16.64
C ALA A 28 5.66 0.16 17.89
N VAL A 29 6.75 0.96 17.95
CA VAL A 29 7.03 1.87 19.08
C VAL A 29 5.97 2.98 19.15
N VAL A 30 5.59 3.56 18.02
CA VAL A 30 4.54 4.59 17.99
C VAL A 30 3.17 3.99 18.36
N THR A 31 2.85 2.77 17.90
CA THR A 31 1.63 2.05 18.31
C THR A 31 1.59 1.86 19.83
N PHE A 32 2.69 1.42 20.42
CA PHE A 32 2.81 1.32 21.89
C PHE A 32 2.60 2.68 22.57
N THR A 33 3.21 3.73 22.04
CA THR A 33 3.11 5.09 22.60
C THR A 33 1.65 5.58 22.56
N LEU A 34 0.96 5.41 21.44
CA LEU A 34 -0.43 5.80 21.27
C LEU A 34 -1.36 5.02 22.21
N TRP A 35 -1.17 3.70 22.34
CA TRP A 35 -1.91 2.91 23.32
C TRP A 35 -1.62 3.36 24.76
N SER A 36 -0.38 3.78 25.07
CA SER A 36 0.01 4.23 26.41
C SER A 36 -0.70 5.52 26.84
N ILE A 37 -1.26 6.29 25.91
CA ILE A 37 -2.07 7.48 26.19
C ILE A 37 -3.46 7.08 26.75
N VAL A 38 -4.00 5.96 26.29
CA VAL A 38 -5.38 5.53 26.59
C VAL A 38 -5.49 4.40 27.59
N VAL A 39 -4.42 3.59 27.77
CA VAL A 39 -4.37 2.49 28.72
C VAL A 39 -3.06 2.44 29.49
N ARG A 40 -3.00 1.64 30.55
CA ARG A 40 -1.76 1.43 31.33
C ARG A 40 -0.67 0.81 30.45
N ARG A 41 0.60 1.21 30.62
CA ARG A 41 1.74 0.80 29.79
C ARG A 41 1.84 -0.70 29.52
N ARG A 42 1.55 -1.56 30.54
CA ARG A 42 1.57 -3.03 30.35
C ARG A 42 0.51 -3.51 29.34
N LEU A 43 -0.68 -2.93 29.39
CA LEU A 43 -1.75 -3.23 28.46
C LEU A 43 -1.42 -2.69 27.06
N ALA A 44 -0.86 -1.47 27.02
CA ALA A 44 -0.41 -0.83 25.78
C ALA A 44 0.64 -1.69 25.04
N LEU A 45 1.61 -2.25 25.79
CA LEU A 45 2.64 -3.12 25.24
C LEU A 45 2.02 -4.36 24.58
N LEU A 46 1.13 -5.05 25.29
CA LEU A 46 0.50 -6.27 24.76
C LEU A 46 -0.41 -5.98 23.57
N ALA A 47 -1.17 -4.88 23.60
CA ALA A 47 -2.00 -4.45 22.47
C ALA A 47 -1.14 -4.09 21.24
N ALA A 48 -0.01 -3.38 21.45
CA ALA A 48 0.91 -3.05 20.38
C ALA A 48 1.60 -4.29 19.79
N LEU A 49 2.00 -5.24 20.62
CA LEU A 49 2.56 -6.52 20.16
C LEU A 49 1.55 -7.32 19.34
N ALA A 50 0.30 -7.44 19.81
CA ALA A 50 -0.76 -8.13 19.08
C ALA A 50 -1.05 -7.46 17.73
N THR A 51 -1.14 -6.12 17.70
CA THR A 51 -1.30 -5.35 16.46
C THR A 51 -0.13 -5.60 15.50
N THR A 52 1.11 -5.60 16.00
CA THR A 52 2.30 -5.83 15.17
C THR A 52 2.33 -7.25 14.60
N LEU A 53 2.00 -8.26 15.41
CA LEU A 53 1.92 -9.66 14.94
C LEU A 53 0.83 -9.83 13.87
N ALA A 54 -0.35 -9.22 14.05
CA ALA A 54 -1.39 -9.20 13.02
C ALA A 54 -0.90 -8.52 11.73
N GLY A 55 -0.17 -7.41 11.85
CA GLY A 55 0.43 -6.71 10.72
C GLY A 55 1.49 -7.51 9.99
N MET A 56 2.26 -8.35 10.68
CA MET A 56 3.22 -9.26 10.06
C MET A 56 2.56 -10.27 9.10
N LEU A 57 1.28 -10.55 9.28
CA LEU A 57 0.52 -11.39 8.36
C LEU A 57 -0.05 -10.61 7.17
N HIS A 58 -0.51 -9.38 7.37
CA HIS A 58 -1.35 -8.71 6.38
C HIS A 58 -0.99 -7.25 6.06
N GLY A 59 0.15 -6.71 6.53
CA GLY A 59 0.38 -5.28 6.37
C GLY A 59 1.81 -4.76 6.27
N VAL A 60 2.81 -5.46 6.79
CA VAL A 60 4.20 -4.97 6.83
C VAL A 60 4.87 -4.95 5.46
N ASP A 61 4.39 -5.73 4.51
CA ASP A 61 4.79 -5.74 3.11
C ASP A 61 4.45 -4.42 2.38
N GLU A 62 3.51 -3.65 2.92
CA GLU A 62 3.15 -2.32 2.42
C GLU A 62 3.61 -1.20 3.38
N PRO A 63 4.90 -0.85 3.42
CA PRO A 63 5.45 0.08 4.41
C PRO A 63 4.85 1.50 4.32
N TYR A 64 4.22 1.86 3.21
CA TYR A 64 3.52 3.13 3.04
C TYR A 64 2.13 3.13 3.73
N ALA A 65 1.45 1.99 3.80
CA ALA A 65 0.10 1.85 4.37
C ALA A 65 0.13 1.39 5.84
N TRP A 66 1.10 0.54 6.21
CA TRP A 66 1.18 -0.10 7.51
C TRP A 66 1.11 0.86 8.71
N PRO A 67 1.85 1.98 8.78
CA PRO A 67 1.78 2.88 9.93
C PRO A 67 0.39 3.47 10.14
N SER A 68 -0.26 3.92 9.06
CA SER A 68 -1.60 4.48 9.16
C SER A 68 -2.63 3.41 9.57
N ALA A 69 -2.43 2.15 9.20
CA ALA A 69 -3.27 1.04 9.66
C ALA A 69 -3.06 0.74 11.15
N ALA A 70 -1.82 0.55 11.57
CA ALA A 70 -1.46 0.17 12.94
C ALA A 70 -1.86 1.22 13.99
N TRP A 71 -1.81 2.51 13.62
CA TRP A 71 -2.11 3.61 14.53
C TRP A 71 -3.59 3.94 14.62
N LEU A 72 -4.42 3.47 13.69
CA LEU A 72 -5.83 3.87 13.66
C LEU A 72 -6.61 3.40 14.89
N ALA A 73 -6.40 2.17 15.38
CA ALA A 73 -7.15 1.66 16.53
C ALA A 73 -6.97 2.51 17.82
N PRO A 74 -5.74 2.82 18.30
CA PRO A 74 -5.57 3.70 19.45
C PRO A 74 -6.02 5.15 19.18
N VAL A 75 -5.85 5.66 17.93
CA VAL A 75 -6.34 6.99 17.57
C VAL A 75 -7.88 7.05 17.54
N ALA A 76 -8.55 5.99 17.12
CA ALA A 76 -10.00 5.87 17.17
C ALA A 76 -10.52 5.96 18.62
N VAL A 77 -9.83 5.31 19.56
CA VAL A 77 -10.14 5.45 21.00
C VAL A 77 -9.94 6.90 21.47
N LEU A 78 -8.83 7.54 21.10
CA LEU A 78 -8.58 8.95 21.41
C LEU A 78 -9.65 9.87 20.84
N ALA A 79 -10.04 9.66 19.57
CA ALA A 79 -11.08 10.44 18.90
C ALA A 79 -12.44 10.27 19.61
N TRP A 80 -12.81 9.02 19.93
CA TRP A 80 -14.02 8.73 20.68
C TRP A 80 -14.05 9.44 22.02
N GLN A 81 -12.99 9.34 22.82
CA GLN A 81 -12.88 10.00 24.12
C GLN A 81 -12.95 11.53 23.99
N ALA A 82 -12.24 12.09 22.99
CA ALA A 82 -12.25 13.52 22.72
C ALA A 82 -13.63 14.05 22.30
N LEU A 83 -14.39 13.29 21.51
CA LEU A 83 -15.73 13.65 21.07
C LEU A 83 -16.78 13.41 22.17
N ARG A 84 -16.57 12.41 23.05
CA ARG A 84 -17.52 12.07 24.13
C ARG A 84 -17.49 13.03 25.29
N ARG A 85 -16.32 13.53 25.72
CA ARG A 85 -16.20 14.45 26.85
C ARG A 85 -17.05 15.69 26.58
N GLU A 86 -17.83 16.14 27.58
CA GLU A 86 -18.69 17.30 27.41
C GLU A 86 -17.93 18.60 27.59
N GLU A 87 -17.05 18.63 28.57
CA GLU A 87 -16.18 19.78 28.93
C GLU A 87 -14.73 19.32 29.08
N GLY A 88 -13.80 20.29 29.01
CA GLY A 88 -12.40 20.05 29.33
C GLY A 88 -11.64 19.13 28.40
N THR A 89 -12.07 18.97 27.14
CA THR A 89 -11.26 18.21 26.15
C THR A 89 -9.97 18.97 25.86
N PRO A 90 -8.80 18.39 26.15
CA PRO A 90 -7.54 19.05 25.86
C PRO A 90 -7.42 19.27 24.34
N ARG A 91 -7.05 20.48 23.93
CA ARG A 91 -6.89 20.83 22.51
C ARG A 91 -5.84 19.95 21.80
N TRP A 92 -4.82 19.52 22.55
CA TRP A 92 -3.78 18.64 22.01
C TRP A 92 -4.33 17.28 21.58
N THR A 93 -5.36 16.73 22.25
CA THR A 93 -5.98 15.46 21.86
C THR A 93 -6.65 15.56 20.49
N LEU A 94 -7.38 16.67 20.24
CA LEU A 94 -7.99 16.94 18.93
C LEU A 94 -6.92 17.17 17.87
N ALA A 95 -5.84 17.87 18.21
CA ALA A 95 -4.70 18.07 17.31
C ALA A 95 -3.99 16.74 16.96
N CYS A 96 -3.79 15.85 17.94
CA CYS A 96 -3.22 14.51 17.68
C CYS A 96 -4.08 13.70 16.68
N VAL A 97 -5.40 13.69 16.87
CA VAL A 97 -6.31 13.04 15.92
C VAL A 97 -6.19 13.68 14.53
N GLY A 98 -6.17 15.03 14.46
CA GLY A 98 -5.98 15.77 13.20
C GLY A 98 -4.64 15.47 12.54
N CYS A 99 -3.55 15.41 13.31
CA CYS A 99 -2.22 15.02 12.82
C CYS A 99 -2.22 13.61 12.22
N TYR A 100 -2.88 12.65 12.89
CA TYR A 100 -3.00 11.30 12.35
C TYR A 100 -3.81 11.27 11.04
N VAL A 101 -4.97 11.95 11.01
CA VAL A 101 -5.79 12.01 9.79
C VAL A 101 -5.02 12.65 8.62
N GLY A 102 -4.29 13.74 8.90
CA GLY A 102 -3.40 14.37 7.92
C GLY A 102 -2.22 13.47 7.52
N PHE A 103 -1.63 12.73 8.45
CA PHE A 103 -0.60 11.73 8.16
C PHE A 103 -1.14 10.63 7.22
N ALA A 104 -2.34 10.11 7.48
CA ALA A 104 -2.99 9.16 6.59
C ALA A 104 -3.18 9.74 5.18
N ALA A 105 -3.54 11.03 5.06
CA ALA A 105 -3.70 11.70 3.76
C ALA A 105 -2.39 11.76 2.95
N ILE A 106 -1.24 11.89 3.60
CA ILE A 106 0.07 11.97 2.92
C ILE A 106 0.74 10.62 2.72
N THR A 107 0.24 9.55 3.36
CA THR A 107 0.82 8.20 3.24
C THR A 107 -0.08 7.27 2.44
N TYR A 108 -1.37 7.20 2.75
CA TYR A 108 -2.31 6.33 2.06
C TYR A 108 -3.74 6.89 2.07
N THR A 109 -4.17 7.43 0.95
CA THR A 109 -5.43 8.17 0.79
C THR A 109 -6.68 7.37 1.15
N LEU A 110 -6.68 6.05 0.96
CA LEU A 110 -7.81 5.20 1.35
C LEU A 110 -8.00 5.21 2.88
N HIS A 111 -6.91 5.04 3.63
CA HIS A 111 -6.97 5.11 5.10
C HIS A 111 -7.36 6.51 5.58
N PHE A 112 -6.97 7.56 4.86
CA PHE A 112 -7.43 8.91 5.12
C PHE A 112 -8.95 9.02 4.95
N GLY A 113 -9.49 8.60 3.80
CA GLY A 113 -10.94 8.63 3.54
C GLY A 113 -11.73 7.84 4.59
N PHE A 114 -11.23 6.66 4.94
CA PHE A 114 -11.82 5.83 6.00
C PHE A 114 -11.73 6.49 7.39
N ALA A 115 -10.59 7.09 7.75
CA ALA A 115 -10.42 7.76 9.03
C ALA A 115 -11.34 8.97 9.18
N VAL A 116 -11.52 9.76 8.11
CA VAL A 116 -12.49 10.86 8.08
C VAL A 116 -13.91 10.32 8.31
N LEU A 117 -14.32 9.29 7.54
CA LEU A 117 -15.62 8.66 7.72
C LEU A 117 -15.80 8.16 9.15
N LEU A 118 -14.81 7.47 9.72
CA LEU A 118 -14.86 6.94 11.08
C LEU A 118 -15.10 8.05 12.12
N VAL A 119 -14.35 9.15 12.05
CA VAL A 119 -14.50 10.29 12.97
C VAL A 119 -15.89 10.92 12.85
N LEU A 120 -16.42 11.03 11.63
CA LEU A 120 -17.79 11.54 11.38
C LEU A 120 -18.85 10.57 11.92
N VAL A 121 -18.69 9.26 11.70
CA VAL A 121 -19.58 8.22 12.25
C VAL A 121 -19.56 8.25 13.77
N MET A 122 -18.38 8.35 14.39
CA MET A 122 -18.27 8.51 15.85
C MET A 122 -19.00 9.74 16.38
N ALA A 123 -18.87 10.87 15.70
CA ALA A 123 -19.59 12.10 16.06
C ALA A 123 -21.12 11.92 15.89
N ALA A 124 -21.57 11.29 14.80
CA ALA A 124 -22.97 11.00 14.56
C ALA A 124 -23.56 10.07 15.63
N VAL A 125 -22.89 8.96 15.95
CA VAL A 125 -23.31 8.03 17.00
C VAL A 125 -23.43 8.74 18.34
N LEU A 126 -22.43 9.54 18.75
CA LEU A 126 -22.48 10.31 19.98
C LEU A 126 -23.58 11.38 19.96
N GLY A 127 -23.83 12.00 18.81
CA GLY A 127 -24.92 12.95 18.61
C GLY A 127 -26.28 12.31 18.85
N VAL A 128 -26.52 11.15 18.21
CA VAL A 128 -27.75 10.37 18.40
C VAL A 128 -27.95 9.97 19.85
N PHE A 129 -26.91 9.48 20.52
CA PHE A 129 -27.00 9.10 21.94
C PHE A 129 -27.33 10.31 22.85
N ARG A 130 -26.75 11.47 22.62
CA ARG A 130 -27.02 12.69 23.39
C ARG A 130 -28.46 13.18 23.19
N VAL A 131 -28.93 13.18 21.95
CA VAL A 131 -30.31 13.58 21.63
C VAL A 131 -31.31 12.61 22.24
N HIS A 132 -31.06 11.32 22.12
CA HIS A 132 -31.90 10.27 22.75
C HIS A 132 -31.92 10.36 24.27
N SER A 133 -30.83 10.85 24.87
CA SER A 133 -30.75 11.15 26.34
C SER A 133 -31.39 12.49 26.73
N GLY A 134 -32.19 13.10 25.85
CA GLY A 134 -32.96 14.32 26.14
C GLY A 134 -32.24 15.65 25.85
N ARG A 135 -31.04 15.62 25.22
CA ARG A 135 -30.36 16.87 24.83
C ARG A 135 -30.99 17.48 23.57
N LYS A 136 -30.99 18.80 23.49
CA LYS A 136 -31.43 19.52 22.27
C LYS A 136 -30.50 19.24 21.11
N VAL A 137 -31.07 19.05 19.91
CA VAL A 137 -30.31 18.70 18.67
C VAL A 137 -29.28 19.78 18.33
N TRP A 138 -29.70 21.05 18.22
CA TRP A 138 -28.83 22.13 17.76
C TRP A 138 -27.60 22.37 18.65
N PRO A 139 -27.69 22.47 19.97
CA PRO A 139 -26.50 22.56 20.83
C PRO A 139 -25.57 21.38 20.70
N THR A 140 -26.11 20.16 20.54
CA THR A 140 -25.31 18.93 20.36
C THR A 140 -24.53 18.98 19.05
N VAL A 141 -25.18 19.34 17.94
CA VAL A 141 -24.53 19.48 16.63
C VAL A 141 -23.44 20.56 16.69
N LYS A 142 -23.77 21.74 17.25
CA LYS A 142 -22.81 22.84 17.40
C LYS A 142 -21.58 22.42 18.22
N GLN A 143 -21.77 21.71 19.32
CA GLN A 143 -20.67 21.22 20.16
C GLN A 143 -19.78 20.24 19.41
N LEU A 144 -20.36 19.27 18.69
CA LEU A 144 -19.61 18.29 17.92
C LEU A 144 -18.87 18.95 16.76
N PHE A 145 -19.51 19.91 16.07
CA PHE A 145 -18.88 20.68 15.00
C PHE A 145 -17.61 21.40 15.47
N PHE A 146 -17.67 22.12 16.62
CA PHE A 146 -16.50 22.81 17.17
C PHE A 146 -15.40 21.86 17.65
N ARG A 147 -15.67 20.56 17.82
CA ARG A 147 -14.67 19.53 18.07
C ARG A 147 -14.09 18.93 16.82
N LEU A 148 -14.90 18.78 15.78
CA LEU A 148 -14.45 18.30 14.47
C LEU A 148 -13.60 19.34 13.74
N LEU A 149 -13.91 20.63 13.93
CA LEU A 149 -13.23 21.73 13.25
C LEU A 149 -11.70 21.72 13.46
N PRO A 150 -11.15 21.67 14.69
CA PRO A 150 -9.70 21.61 14.87
C PRO A 150 -9.08 20.32 14.32
N ILE A 151 -9.77 19.18 14.37
CA ILE A 151 -9.31 17.94 13.71
C ILE A 151 -9.18 18.18 12.22
N GLY A 152 -10.20 18.74 11.57
CA GLY A 152 -10.20 19.03 10.14
C GLY A 152 -9.12 20.04 9.73
N LEU A 153 -8.97 21.15 10.49
CA LEU A 153 -7.96 22.18 10.20
C LEU A 153 -6.53 21.66 10.29
N VAL A 154 -6.22 20.89 11.35
CA VAL A 154 -4.89 20.28 11.51
C VAL A 154 -4.64 19.24 10.42
N SER A 155 -5.64 18.39 10.15
CA SER A 155 -5.55 17.39 9.07
C SER A 155 -5.28 18.05 7.71
N LEU A 156 -6.02 19.10 7.39
CA LEU A 156 -5.83 19.86 6.15
C LEU A 156 -4.44 20.49 6.07
N ALA A 157 -3.97 21.10 7.15
CA ALA A 157 -2.63 21.70 7.18
C ALA A 157 -1.54 20.67 6.92
N VAL A 158 -1.61 19.48 7.52
CA VAL A 158 -0.67 18.38 7.29
C VAL A 158 -0.79 17.85 5.85
N ALA A 159 -2.00 17.61 5.37
CA ALA A 159 -2.24 17.11 4.01
C ALA A 159 -1.68 18.05 2.94
N LEU A 160 -1.89 19.34 3.08
CA LEU A 160 -1.43 20.36 2.12
C LEU A 160 0.09 20.41 1.95
N LEU A 161 0.90 19.95 2.94
CA LEU A 161 2.35 19.87 2.79
C LEU A 161 2.78 18.98 1.61
N VAL A 162 1.98 18.00 1.25
CA VAL A 162 2.29 17.03 0.17
C VAL A 162 1.35 17.20 -1.03
N TRP A 163 0.07 17.53 -0.78
CA TRP A 163 -0.94 17.58 -1.83
C TRP A 163 -0.95 18.89 -2.64
N THR A 164 -0.36 19.97 -2.13
CA THR A 164 -0.39 21.29 -2.80
C THR A 164 0.08 21.22 -4.26
N PRO A 165 1.22 20.59 -4.62
CA PRO A 165 1.65 20.54 -6.02
C PRO A 165 0.63 19.84 -6.93
N TYR A 166 0.05 18.73 -6.45
CA TYR A 166 -0.98 17.99 -7.19
C TYR A 166 -2.26 18.81 -7.37
N LEU A 167 -2.74 19.45 -6.31
CA LEU A 167 -3.94 20.28 -6.33
C LEU A 167 -3.79 21.48 -7.27
N VAL A 168 -2.62 22.12 -7.28
CA VAL A 168 -2.33 23.23 -8.19
C VAL A 168 -2.35 22.75 -9.64
N GLN A 169 -1.69 21.62 -9.93
CA GLN A 169 -1.61 21.08 -11.28
C GLN A 169 -2.96 20.58 -11.82
N THR A 170 -3.80 20.04 -10.96
CA THR A 170 -5.16 19.57 -11.32
C THR A 170 -6.23 20.64 -11.17
N LYS A 171 -5.85 21.91 -10.97
CA LYS A 171 -6.79 23.01 -10.73
C LYS A 171 -7.84 22.67 -9.66
N LEU A 172 -7.39 22.21 -8.51
CA LEU A 172 -8.22 21.74 -7.40
C LEU A 172 -9.13 20.54 -7.78
N LEU A 173 -8.58 19.58 -8.50
CA LEU A 173 -9.21 18.34 -8.99
C LEU A 173 -10.24 18.56 -10.13
N LEU A 174 -10.42 19.76 -10.65
CA LEU A 174 -11.33 20.04 -11.77
C LEU A 174 -10.81 19.44 -13.08
N ASP A 175 -9.48 19.30 -13.21
CA ASP A 175 -8.78 18.82 -14.39
C ASP A 175 -7.94 17.57 -14.05
N SER A 176 -8.53 16.64 -13.30
CA SER A 176 -7.85 15.41 -12.90
C SER A 176 -7.94 14.35 -13.99
N PRO A 177 -6.82 13.81 -14.49
CA PRO A 177 -6.83 12.73 -15.45
C PRO A 177 -7.51 11.47 -14.90
N LYS A 178 -8.10 10.68 -15.80
CA LYS A 178 -8.64 9.36 -15.46
C LYS A 178 -7.51 8.42 -14.99
N ASN A 179 -7.84 7.54 -14.05
CA ASN A 179 -6.94 6.49 -13.60
C ASN A 179 -7.71 5.20 -13.31
N ALA A 180 -7.01 4.08 -13.31
CA ALA A 180 -7.56 2.76 -13.06
C ALA A 180 -7.33 2.25 -11.62
N ALA A 181 -6.92 3.11 -10.68
CA ALA A 181 -6.52 2.70 -9.34
C ALA A 181 -7.64 2.03 -8.51
N MET A 182 -8.91 2.21 -8.91
CA MET A 182 -10.08 1.60 -8.27
C MET A 182 -10.64 0.40 -9.04
N HIS A 183 -9.99 -0.04 -10.13
CA HIS A 183 -10.43 -1.12 -11.01
C HIS A 183 -9.97 -2.49 -10.51
N TYR A 184 -10.39 -2.87 -9.30
CA TYR A 184 -10.16 -4.19 -8.73
C TYR A 184 -11.37 -5.10 -8.93
N LEU A 185 -11.12 -6.40 -9.13
CA LEU A 185 -12.20 -7.39 -9.26
C LEU A 185 -12.98 -7.55 -7.94
N PRO A 186 -14.25 -7.98 -7.98
CA PRO A 186 -15.08 -8.12 -6.78
C PRO A 186 -14.48 -9.02 -5.69
N GLN A 187 -13.80 -10.10 -6.08
CA GLN A 187 -13.13 -11.01 -5.15
C GLN A 187 -12.03 -10.31 -4.35
N GLU A 188 -11.34 -9.35 -4.98
CA GLU A 188 -10.28 -8.57 -4.33
C GLU A 188 -10.84 -7.35 -3.60
N GLY A 189 -11.89 -6.72 -4.17
CA GLY A 189 -12.38 -5.42 -3.72
C GLY A 189 -13.51 -5.44 -2.68
N ALA A 190 -14.25 -6.55 -2.54
CA ALA A 190 -15.51 -6.59 -1.77
C ALA A 190 -15.73 -7.86 -0.94
N THR A 191 -14.79 -8.83 -0.92
CA THR A 191 -14.93 -10.05 -0.09
C THR A 191 -14.82 -9.70 1.39
N PHE A 192 -15.85 -10.08 2.17
CA PHE A 192 -15.92 -9.81 3.61
C PHE A 192 -14.89 -10.64 4.40
N PRO A 193 -13.97 -10.02 5.15
CA PRO A 193 -13.03 -10.74 6.00
C PRO A 193 -13.73 -11.20 7.29
N LEU A 194 -13.40 -12.39 7.72
CA LEU A 194 -13.87 -12.97 8.98
C LEU A 194 -12.68 -13.53 9.78
N PRO A 195 -11.73 -12.68 10.23
CA PRO A 195 -10.52 -13.17 10.90
C PRO A 195 -10.82 -13.97 12.17
N MET A 196 -11.96 -13.71 12.82
CA MET A 196 -12.40 -14.47 14.00
C MET A 196 -12.75 -15.95 13.71
N THR A 197 -12.86 -16.36 12.46
CA THR A 197 -13.14 -17.75 12.05
C THR A 197 -11.90 -18.53 11.67
N GLU A 198 -10.75 -17.89 11.62
CA GLU A 198 -9.49 -18.57 11.31
C GLU A 198 -9.07 -19.52 12.44
N THR A 199 -8.51 -20.68 12.07
CA THR A 199 -8.12 -21.74 13.02
C THR A 199 -6.68 -21.56 13.54
N ASN A 200 -6.20 -20.33 13.60
CA ASN A 200 -4.87 -19.96 14.12
C ASN A 200 -5.00 -19.11 15.40
N ALA A 201 -3.85 -18.79 16.01
CA ALA A 201 -3.80 -18.01 17.23
C ALA A 201 -4.39 -16.59 17.07
N LEU A 202 -4.26 -15.98 15.88
CA LEU A 202 -4.84 -14.68 15.59
C LEU A 202 -6.36 -14.77 15.54
N GLY A 203 -6.93 -15.81 14.90
CA GLY A 203 -8.37 -16.02 14.84
C GLY A 203 -8.99 -16.20 16.22
N VAL A 204 -8.37 -16.98 17.10
CA VAL A 204 -8.80 -17.12 18.50
C VAL A 204 -8.76 -15.78 19.24
N LEU A 205 -7.70 -15.00 19.03
CA LEU A 205 -7.57 -13.67 19.65
C LEU A 205 -8.64 -12.70 19.11
N CYS A 206 -8.88 -12.70 17.80
CA CYS A 206 -9.95 -11.90 17.17
C CYS A 206 -11.34 -12.29 17.66
N MET A 207 -11.63 -13.61 17.83
CA MET A 207 -12.88 -14.09 18.38
C MET A 207 -13.08 -13.58 19.82
N ALA A 208 -12.06 -13.71 20.67
CA ALA A 208 -12.11 -13.17 22.03
C ALA A 208 -12.37 -11.66 22.02
N GLY A 209 -11.76 -10.94 21.07
CA GLY A 209 -11.98 -9.52 20.83
C GLY A 209 -13.44 -9.19 20.48
N VAL A 210 -14.02 -9.89 19.52
CA VAL A 210 -15.43 -9.70 19.13
C VAL A 210 -16.35 -9.91 20.33
N VAL A 211 -16.18 -11.02 21.07
CA VAL A 211 -16.99 -11.30 22.27
C VAL A 211 -16.86 -10.19 23.29
N TRP A 212 -15.64 -9.73 23.56
CA TRP A 212 -15.40 -8.65 24.53
C TRP A 212 -16.04 -7.33 24.09
N LEU A 213 -15.92 -6.96 22.81
CA LEU A 213 -16.55 -5.75 22.27
C LEU A 213 -18.06 -5.78 22.49
N LEU A 214 -18.72 -6.90 22.16
CA LEU A 214 -20.18 -7.06 22.31
C LEU A 214 -20.64 -7.06 23.77
N LEU A 215 -19.85 -7.59 24.70
CA LEU A 215 -20.20 -7.63 26.11
C LEU A 215 -19.91 -6.30 26.83
N ARG A 216 -18.90 -5.54 26.39
CA ARG A 216 -18.36 -4.39 27.12
C ARG A 216 -18.66 -3.01 26.53
N PHE A 217 -19.14 -2.89 25.28
CA PHE A 217 -19.31 -1.58 24.62
C PHE A 217 -20.15 -0.57 25.39
N ARG A 218 -21.13 -1.02 26.19
CA ARG A 218 -21.98 -0.12 27.01
C ARG A 218 -21.27 0.41 28.27
N ARG A 219 -20.28 -0.30 28.76
CA ARG A 219 -19.60 -0.01 30.04
C ARG A 219 -18.16 0.42 29.93
N ASN A 220 -17.54 0.21 28.76
CA ASN A 220 -16.13 0.50 28.51
C ASN A 220 -15.99 1.35 27.24
N GLU A 221 -15.39 2.54 27.40
CA GLU A 221 -15.21 3.50 26.28
C GLU A 221 -14.30 2.97 25.18
N ILE A 222 -13.28 2.17 25.54
CA ILE A 222 -12.37 1.56 24.58
C ILE A 222 -13.14 0.53 23.74
N ALA A 223 -13.93 -0.32 24.39
CA ALA A 223 -14.78 -1.29 23.71
C ALA A 223 -15.80 -0.60 22.79
N ALA A 224 -16.41 0.51 23.23
CA ALA A 224 -17.34 1.27 22.40
C ALA A 224 -16.64 1.86 21.15
N ALA A 225 -15.48 2.47 21.32
CA ALA A 225 -14.71 3.05 20.23
C ALA A 225 -14.27 2.00 19.19
N LEU A 226 -13.73 0.87 19.66
CA LEU A 226 -13.30 -0.22 18.81
C LEU A 226 -14.49 -0.93 18.12
N LEU A 227 -15.63 -1.05 18.79
CA LEU A 227 -16.84 -1.59 18.16
C LEU A 227 -17.33 -0.68 17.03
N VAL A 228 -17.31 0.65 17.22
CA VAL A 228 -17.65 1.60 16.14
C VAL A 228 -16.65 1.51 15.00
N LEU A 229 -15.35 1.36 15.28
CA LEU A 229 -14.32 1.15 14.27
C LEU A 229 -14.59 -0.12 13.45
N VAL A 230 -14.77 -1.27 14.12
CA VAL A 230 -15.04 -2.56 13.45
C VAL A 230 -16.34 -2.50 12.62
N THR A 231 -17.39 -1.90 13.18
CA THR A 231 -18.67 -1.72 12.46
C THR A 231 -18.49 -0.82 11.24
N ALA A 232 -17.73 0.28 11.36
CA ALA A 232 -17.46 1.18 10.24
C ALA A 232 -16.66 0.49 9.12
N ILE A 233 -15.72 -0.41 9.46
CA ILE A 233 -15.02 -1.24 8.47
C ILE A 233 -16.01 -2.11 7.71
N TYR A 234 -16.87 -2.85 8.38
CA TYR A 234 -17.87 -3.68 7.70
C TYR A 234 -18.88 -2.86 6.89
N CYS A 235 -19.26 -1.67 7.35
CA CYS A 235 -20.07 -0.74 6.56
C CYS A 235 -19.32 -0.30 5.28
N TRP A 236 -17.99 -0.08 5.36
CA TRP A 236 -17.20 0.22 4.17
C TRP A 236 -17.18 -0.95 3.18
N TYR A 237 -17.14 -2.19 3.66
CA TYR A 237 -17.28 -3.37 2.79
C TYR A 237 -18.63 -3.41 2.09
N VAL A 238 -19.72 -3.12 2.82
CA VAL A 238 -21.05 -2.99 2.19
C VAL A 238 -21.06 -1.91 1.12
N LEU A 239 -20.49 -0.74 1.42
CA LEU A 239 -20.38 0.36 0.44
C LEU A 239 -19.52 -0.04 -0.77
N SER A 240 -18.41 -0.76 -0.56
CA SER A 240 -17.57 -1.28 -1.64
C SER A 240 -18.33 -2.26 -2.52
N THR A 241 -19.14 -3.14 -1.92
CA THR A 241 -20.02 -4.07 -2.66
C THR A 241 -21.08 -3.31 -3.46
N LEU A 242 -21.69 -2.28 -2.89
CA LEU A 242 -22.64 -1.44 -3.60
C LEU A 242 -22.01 -0.64 -4.74
N ALA A 243 -20.74 -0.24 -4.59
CA ALA A 243 -19.99 0.48 -5.64
C ALA A 243 -19.78 -0.37 -6.90
N LEU A 244 -19.93 -1.71 -6.84
CA LEU A 244 -19.90 -2.58 -8.01
C LEU A 244 -20.99 -2.24 -9.03
N VAL A 245 -22.14 -1.71 -8.59
CA VAL A 245 -23.20 -1.20 -9.48
C VAL A 245 -22.67 -0.07 -10.37
N ALA A 246 -21.75 0.75 -9.83
CA ALA A 246 -21.07 1.82 -10.56
C ALA A 246 -19.79 1.31 -11.29
N LYS A 247 -19.60 -0.01 -11.41
CA LYS A 247 -18.43 -0.65 -12.02
C LYS A 247 -17.10 -0.19 -11.39
N THR A 248 -17.06 -0.10 -10.07
CA THR A 248 -15.87 0.24 -9.29
C THR A 248 -15.92 -0.44 -7.92
N THR A 249 -14.82 -0.40 -7.17
CA THR A 249 -14.77 -0.84 -5.77
C THR A 249 -14.18 0.25 -4.91
N LEU A 250 -14.39 0.15 -3.58
CA LEU A 250 -13.76 1.06 -2.62
C LEU A 250 -12.53 0.43 -1.94
N LEU A 251 -11.92 -0.57 -2.58
CA LEU A 251 -10.70 -1.25 -2.11
C LEU A 251 -10.81 -1.71 -0.64
N ALA A 252 -11.97 -2.26 -0.26
CA ALA A 252 -12.28 -2.58 1.14
C ALA A 252 -11.29 -3.56 1.75
N PHE A 253 -10.71 -4.49 0.97
CA PHE A 253 -9.69 -5.44 1.42
C PHE A 253 -8.46 -4.77 2.05
N ARG A 254 -8.16 -3.52 1.71
CA ARG A 254 -7.08 -2.73 2.31
C ARG A 254 -7.33 -2.38 3.79
N LEU A 255 -8.57 -2.54 4.27
CA LEU A 255 -8.93 -2.34 5.68
C LEU A 255 -8.78 -3.61 6.53
N ASN A 256 -8.44 -4.77 5.92
CA ASN A 256 -8.26 -6.04 6.64
C ASN A 256 -7.23 -5.90 7.76
N VAL A 257 -6.09 -5.32 7.46
CA VAL A 257 -5.01 -5.12 8.42
C VAL A 257 -5.42 -4.25 9.62
N ILE A 258 -6.31 -3.28 9.40
CA ILE A 258 -6.88 -2.45 10.48
C ILE A 258 -7.84 -3.28 11.33
N LEU A 259 -8.69 -4.10 10.68
CA LEU A 259 -9.63 -4.98 11.34
C LEU A 259 -8.90 -5.98 12.24
N ASP A 260 -7.90 -6.67 11.70
CA ASP A 260 -7.10 -7.67 12.40
C ASP A 260 -6.38 -7.06 13.61
N GLY A 261 -5.73 -5.91 13.41
CA GLY A 261 -5.05 -5.18 14.48
C GLY A 261 -6.00 -4.69 15.58
N ALA A 262 -7.17 -4.18 15.23
CA ALA A 262 -8.18 -3.71 16.17
C ALA A 262 -8.79 -4.88 16.98
N LEU A 263 -9.14 -6.00 16.31
CA LEU A 263 -9.68 -7.18 16.96
C LEU A 263 -8.63 -7.90 17.82
N ALA A 264 -7.39 -7.98 17.36
CA ALA A 264 -6.28 -8.54 18.15
C ALA A 264 -6.04 -7.73 19.43
N ALA A 265 -6.02 -6.40 19.35
CA ALA A 265 -5.93 -5.54 20.54
C ALA A 265 -7.13 -5.72 21.47
N ALA A 266 -8.34 -5.79 20.94
CA ALA A 266 -9.54 -6.09 21.73
C ALA A 266 -9.47 -7.46 22.40
N GLY A 267 -8.94 -8.47 21.73
CA GLY A 267 -8.69 -9.81 22.27
C GLY A 267 -7.71 -9.83 23.42
N VAL A 268 -6.66 -9.03 23.35
CA VAL A 268 -5.74 -8.83 24.48
C VAL A 268 -6.49 -8.26 25.70
N PHE A 269 -7.32 -7.24 25.51
CA PHE A 269 -8.13 -6.69 26.61
C PHE A 269 -9.11 -7.71 27.16
N ALA A 270 -9.74 -8.52 26.32
CA ALA A 270 -10.62 -9.63 26.71
C ALA A 270 -9.91 -10.64 27.62
N LEU A 271 -8.75 -11.14 27.18
CA LEU A 271 -7.98 -12.14 27.92
C LEU A 271 -7.48 -11.60 29.25
N LEU A 272 -7.01 -10.36 29.29
CA LEU A 272 -6.51 -9.75 30.52
C LEU A 272 -7.64 -9.47 31.51
N GLU A 273 -8.82 -9.10 31.06
CA GLU A 273 -10.00 -8.94 31.90
C GLU A 273 -10.48 -10.29 32.44
N LEU A 274 -10.47 -11.34 31.61
CA LEU A 274 -10.77 -12.71 32.03
C LEU A 274 -9.79 -13.21 33.08
N ILE A 275 -8.48 -13.00 32.88
CA ILE A 275 -7.46 -13.34 33.87
C ILE A 275 -7.69 -12.59 35.18
N GLY A 276 -7.99 -11.30 35.11
CA GLY A 276 -8.34 -10.49 36.27
C GLY A 276 -9.52 -11.06 37.05
N PHE A 277 -10.62 -11.37 36.34
CA PHE A 277 -11.82 -11.97 36.91
C PHE A 277 -11.56 -13.33 37.56
N LEU A 278 -10.75 -14.19 36.93
CA LEU A 278 -10.38 -15.48 37.50
C LEU A 278 -9.55 -15.33 38.79
N ARG A 279 -8.59 -14.38 38.78
CA ARG A 279 -7.74 -14.11 39.93
C ARG A 279 -8.48 -13.64 41.16
N GLU A 280 -9.57 -12.89 41.01
CA GLU A 280 -10.41 -12.42 42.12
C GLU A 280 -11.20 -13.55 42.79
N ARG A 281 -11.33 -14.72 42.14
CA ARG A 281 -12.12 -15.87 42.60
C ARG A 281 -11.31 -17.03 43.15
N ILE A 282 -9.98 -16.95 43.10
CA ILE A 282 -9.06 -18.03 43.48
C ILE A 282 -7.98 -17.52 44.44
N ASP A 283 -7.42 -18.41 45.25
CA ASP A 283 -6.33 -18.10 46.19
C ASP A 283 -5.10 -17.55 45.48
N ALA A 284 -4.28 -16.78 46.20
CA ALA A 284 -3.09 -16.09 45.68
C ALA A 284 -2.08 -17.03 45.00
N ARG A 285 -1.92 -18.27 45.49
CA ARG A 285 -1.05 -19.27 44.84
C ARG A 285 -1.59 -19.70 43.48
N HIS A 286 -2.87 -20.04 43.39
CA HIS A 286 -3.53 -20.40 42.13
C HIS A 286 -3.62 -19.20 41.17
N ALA A 287 -3.81 -17.99 41.71
CA ALA A 287 -3.81 -16.76 40.91
C ALA A 287 -2.46 -16.54 40.18
N LEU A 288 -1.32 -16.81 40.86
CA LEU A 288 0.00 -16.75 40.24
C LEU A 288 0.13 -17.84 39.16
N GLN A 289 -0.30 -19.06 39.44
CA GLN A 289 -0.27 -20.16 38.47
C GLN A 289 -1.08 -19.83 37.21
N VAL A 290 -2.32 -19.35 37.36
CA VAL A 290 -3.18 -18.93 36.24
C VAL A 290 -2.51 -17.84 35.41
N THR A 291 -1.88 -16.86 36.05
CA THR A 291 -1.19 -15.78 35.32
C THR A 291 0.04 -16.33 34.57
N THR A 292 0.82 -17.21 35.18
CA THR A 292 1.99 -17.83 34.57
C THR A 292 1.59 -18.71 33.39
N VAL A 293 0.55 -19.54 33.53
CA VAL A 293 0.03 -20.38 32.45
C VAL A 293 -0.50 -19.51 31.30
N ALA A 294 -1.26 -18.46 31.60
CA ALA A 294 -1.77 -17.55 30.57
C ALA A 294 -0.64 -16.83 29.80
N LEU A 295 0.43 -16.40 30.48
CA LEU A 295 1.61 -15.83 29.85
C LEU A 295 2.35 -16.87 29.01
N ALA A 296 2.50 -18.09 29.50
CA ALA A 296 3.13 -19.18 28.74
C ALA A 296 2.33 -19.53 27.48
N VAL A 297 0.99 -19.66 27.60
CA VAL A 297 0.10 -19.91 26.45
C VAL A 297 0.19 -18.76 25.45
N GLY A 298 0.16 -17.50 25.91
CA GLY A 298 0.30 -16.34 25.05
C GLY A 298 1.65 -16.31 24.30
N LEU A 299 2.74 -16.63 25.01
CA LEU A 299 4.07 -16.72 24.41
C LEU A 299 4.15 -17.87 23.39
N ILE A 300 3.65 -19.05 23.72
CA ILE A 300 3.59 -20.20 22.81
C ILE A 300 2.77 -19.84 21.58
N GLY A 301 1.61 -19.18 21.76
CA GLY A 301 0.76 -18.71 20.66
C GLY A 301 1.48 -17.73 19.74
N ALA A 302 2.21 -16.76 20.31
CA ALA A 302 2.98 -15.79 19.53
C ALA A 302 4.15 -16.44 18.77
N VAL A 303 4.88 -17.38 19.42
CA VAL A 303 5.98 -18.13 18.79
C VAL A 303 5.43 -19.05 17.70
N SER A 304 4.34 -19.78 17.96
CA SER A 304 3.68 -20.63 16.96
C SER A 304 3.23 -19.82 15.77
N MET A 305 2.58 -18.68 15.98
CA MET A 305 2.14 -17.79 14.91
C MET A 305 3.32 -17.31 14.05
N ASN A 306 4.45 -16.95 14.68
CA ASN A 306 5.64 -16.53 13.95
C ASN A 306 6.27 -17.68 13.15
N GLN A 307 6.33 -18.88 13.70
CA GLN A 307 6.97 -20.03 13.05
C GLN A 307 6.12 -20.71 11.98
N THR A 308 4.80 -20.59 12.06
CA THR A 308 3.86 -21.19 11.10
C THR A 308 3.26 -20.11 10.20
N ALA A 309 2.21 -19.43 10.64
CA ALA A 309 1.41 -18.54 9.80
C ALA A 309 2.24 -17.41 9.16
N ILE A 310 3.10 -16.72 9.92
CA ILE A 310 3.94 -15.64 9.37
C ILE A 310 5.01 -16.24 8.44
N SER A 311 5.65 -17.33 8.82
CA SER A 311 6.69 -17.98 8.01
C SER A 311 6.11 -18.49 6.68
N GLU A 312 4.96 -19.15 6.70
CA GLU A 312 4.26 -19.62 5.50
C GLU A 312 3.84 -18.45 4.59
N LYS A 313 3.30 -17.38 5.16
CA LYS A 313 2.92 -16.18 4.43
C LYS A 313 4.10 -15.50 3.75
N LEU A 314 5.27 -15.48 4.40
CA LEU A 314 6.47 -14.85 3.88
C LEU A 314 7.29 -15.76 2.95
N GLN A 315 7.00 -17.07 2.90
CA GLN A 315 7.77 -18.02 2.11
C GLN A 315 7.84 -17.68 0.61
N PRO A 316 6.74 -17.35 -0.08
CA PRO A 316 6.80 -16.95 -1.49
C PRO A 316 7.68 -15.71 -1.73
N ALA A 317 7.55 -14.69 -0.89
CA ALA A 317 8.37 -13.48 -0.98
C ALA A 317 9.85 -13.77 -0.71
N LYS A 318 10.15 -14.70 0.20
CA LYS A 318 11.52 -15.15 0.49
C LYS A 318 12.10 -15.90 -0.70
N GLU A 319 11.34 -16.82 -1.30
CA GLU A 319 11.77 -17.56 -2.51
C GLU A 319 12.04 -16.60 -3.65
N GLN A 320 11.16 -15.65 -3.89
CA GLN A 320 11.34 -14.60 -4.89
C GLN A 320 12.59 -13.76 -4.60
N ALA A 321 12.82 -13.35 -3.35
CA ALA A 321 14.01 -12.58 -2.97
C ALA A 321 15.33 -13.33 -3.23
N TYR A 322 15.32 -14.68 -3.18
CA TYR A 322 16.48 -15.49 -3.49
C TYR A 322 16.63 -15.80 -4.99
N SER A 323 15.57 -15.74 -5.77
CA SER A 323 15.58 -16.00 -7.22
C SER A 323 15.71 -14.73 -8.05
N ASP A 324 15.29 -13.57 -7.53
CA ASP A 324 15.39 -12.29 -8.23
C ASP A 324 16.85 -11.88 -8.46
N TYR A 325 17.10 -11.30 -9.64
CA TYR A 325 18.42 -10.85 -10.07
C TYR A 325 18.72 -9.45 -9.56
N TYR A 326 19.96 -9.28 -9.12
CA TYR A 326 20.54 -8.00 -8.73
C TYR A 326 21.09 -7.21 -9.93
N PRO A 327 21.45 -5.92 -9.76
CA PRO A 327 22.07 -5.15 -10.84
C PRO A 327 23.42 -5.69 -11.29
N THR A 328 23.98 -6.68 -10.59
CA THR A 328 25.21 -7.41 -10.90
C THR A 328 25.01 -8.55 -11.90
N GLY A 329 23.76 -8.88 -12.26
CA GLY A 329 23.40 -9.94 -13.22
C GLY A 329 23.41 -11.34 -12.63
N ASP A 330 23.41 -11.48 -11.32
CA ASP A 330 23.27 -12.72 -10.57
C ASP A 330 22.17 -12.60 -9.51
N ASN A 331 21.66 -13.72 -9.05
CA ASN A 331 20.68 -13.74 -7.96
C ASN A 331 21.38 -13.92 -6.60
N ALA A 332 20.60 -13.91 -5.50
CA ALA A 332 21.13 -14.10 -4.14
C ALA A 332 21.83 -15.44 -3.91
N LYS A 333 21.64 -16.42 -4.79
CA LYS A 333 22.33 -17.73 -4.75
C LYS A 333 23.57 -17.76 -5.65
N GLY A 334 23.92 -16.64 -6.30
CA GLY A 334 25.02 -16.52 -7.23
C GLY A 334 24.76 -17.15 -8.61
N ALA A 335 23.51 -17.51 -8.92
CA ALA A 335 23.17 -18.07 -10.22
C ALA A 335 23.19 -17.00 -11.31
N LYS A 336 23.74 -17.36 -12.46
CA LYS A 336 23.84 -16.54 -13.67
C LYS A 336 23.24 -17.32 -14.84
N ASP A 337 21.93 -17.23 -15.02
CA ASP A 337 21.24 -17.90 -16.13
C ASP A 337 20.97 -16.92 -17.27
N PRO A 338 21.58 -17.08 -18.46
CA PRO A 338 21.34 -16.22 -19.62
C PRO A 338 19.88 -16.24 -20.12
N LYS A 339 19.06 -17.20 -19.72
CA LYS A 339 17.63 -17.23 -20.05
C LYS A 339 16.83 -16.21 -19.23
N GLU A 340 17.36 -15.81 -18.09
CA GLU A 340 16.71 -14.84 -17.22
C GLU A 340 17.05 -13.40 -17.66
N PRO A 341 16.04 -12.55 -17.88
CA PRO A 341 16.25 -11.16 -18.31
C PRO A 341 17.18 -10.37 -17.38
N GLY A 342 17.07 -10.59 -16.07
CA GLY A 342 17.89 -9.91 -15.07
C GLY A 342 19.39 -10.19 -15.17
N HIS A 343 19.79 -11.31 -15.78
CA HIS A 343 21.19 -11.62 -16.06
C HIS A 343 21.86 -10.55 -16.92
N TRP A 344 21.10 -9.95 -17.84
CA TRP A 344 21.61 -8.99 -18.81
C TRP A 344 21.64 -7.55 -18.32
N ALA A 345 21.10 -7.26 -17.12
CA ALA A 345 21.02 -5.92 -16.59
C ALA A 345 22.37 -5.16 -16.59
N PRO A 346 23.52 -5.74 -16.13
CA PRO A 346 24.80 -5.04 -16.16
C PRO A 346 25.23 -4.67 -17.59
N ALA A 347 25.04 -5.57 -18.56
CA ALA A 347 25.39 -5.35 -19.94
C ALA A 347 24.49 -4.27 -20.60
N VAL A 348 23.21 -4.23 -20.25
CA VAL A 348 22.28 -3.16 -20.67
C VAL A 348 22.73 -1.82 -20.11
N TYR A 349 23.07 -1.72 -18.81
CA TYR A 349 23.57 -0.47 -18.22
C TYR A 349 24.86 0.01 -18.87
N ALA A 350 25.79 -0.92 -19.12
CA ALA A 350 27.05 -0.60 -19.82
C ALA A 350 26.79 -0.11 -21.25
N ALA A 351 25.88 -0.77 -21.98
CA ALA A 351 25.50 -0.35 -23.33
C ALA A 351 24.87 1.04 -23.35
N VAL A 352 23.92 1.31 -22.46
CA VAL A 352 23.30 2.64 -22.35
C VAL A 352 24.34 3.71 -22.04
N GLY A 353 25.19 3.49 -21.01
CA GLY A 353 26.23 4.46 -20.62
C GLY A 353 27.23 4.74 -21.75
N GLN A 354 27.69 3.68 -22.47
CA GLN A 354 28.62 3.85 -23.58
C GLN A 354 28.02 4.54 -24.81
N LEU A 355 26.74 4.28 -25.08
CA LEU A 355 26.06 4.85 -26.25
C LEU A 355 25.60 6.29 -26.02
N THR A 356 25.20 6.64 -24.76
CA THR A 356 24.71 7.97 -24.42
C THR A 356 25.82 8.90 -23.93
N GLY A 357 26.84 8.37 -23.26
CA GLY A 357 27.83 9.16 -22.51
C GLY A 357 27.25 9.95 -21.34
N LYS A 358 26.06 9.61 -20.88
CA LYS A 358 25.29 10.34 -19.85
C LYS A 358 25.06 9.50 -18.61
N ASP A 359 24.85 10.18 -17.48
CA ASP A 359 24.42 9.53 -16.25
C ASP A 359 22.99 8.95 -16.39
N PRO A 360 22.63 7.89 -15.63
CA PRO A 360 21.31 7.28 -15.71
C PRO A 360 20.16 8.29 -15.57
N GLN A 361 20.25 9.24 -14.64
CA GLN A 361 19.24 10.25 -14.36
C GLN A 361 19.03 11.30 -15.48
N GLU A 362 19.89 11.32 -16.50
CA GLU A 362 19.76 12.17 -17.67
C GLU A 362 19.09 11.47 -18.85
N ASN A 363 18.72 10.19 -18.67
CA ASN A 363 18.15 9.37 -19.71
C ASN A 363 16.67 9.04 -19.42
N ILE A 364 15.84 9.10 -20.48
CA ILE A 364 14.45 8.67 -20.47
C ILE A 364 14.38 7.33 -21.19
N LEU A 365 14.05 6.27 -20.45
CA LEU A 365 13.97 4.89 -20.93
C LEU A 365 12.56 4.54 -21.38
N LEU A 366 12.43 3.90 -22.56
CA LEU A 366 11.27 3.14 -22.97
C LEU A 366 11.63 1.65 -22.97
N THR A 367 11.06 0.91 -22.03
CA THR A 367 11.34 -0.52 -21.83
C THR A 367 10.15 -1.22 -21.15
N THR A 368 10.04 -2.53 -21.31
CA THR A 368 9.15 -3.39 -20.53
C THR A 368 9.85 -4.03 -19.33
N ASP A 369 11.18 -3.93 -19.26
CA ASP A 369 11.92 -4.39 -18.08
C ASP A 369 12.07 -3.27 -17.06
N TYR A 370 11.03 -3.09 -16.26
CA TYR A 370 10.96 -2.04 -15.23
C TYR A 370 11.96 -2.25 -14.09
N LYS A 371 12.53 -3.47 -13.93
CA LYS A 371 13.59 -3.73 -12.95
C LYS A 371 14.84 -2.91 -13.24
N LEU A 372 15.12 -2.59 -14.50
CA LEU A 372 16.23 -1.71 -14.87
C LEU A 372 16.14 -0.34 -14.17
N MET A 373 14.92 0.21 -14.05
CA MET A 373 14.68 1.50 -13.39
C MET A 373 14.58 1.38 -11.85
N SER A 374 14.37 0.17 -11.34
CA SER A 374 14.40 -0.08 -9.89
C SER A 374 15.81 0.01 -9.31
N PHE A 375 16.83 -0.33 -10.10
CA PHE A 375 18.22 -0.36 -9.68
C PHE A 375 18.99 0.92 -10.04
N LYS A 376 18.69 1.53 -11.17
CA LYS A 376 19.33 2.76 -11.62
C LYS A 376 18.31 3.88 -11.82
N PRO A 377 18.66 5.14 -11.51
CA PRO A 377 17.72 6.26 -11.51
C PRO A 377 17.41 6.81 -12.91
N TYR A 378 17.02 5.94 -13.84
CA TYR A 378 16.48 6.35 -15.12
C TYR A 378 15.08 6.94 -14.99
N TRP A 379 14.72 7.85 -15.86
CA TRP A 379 13.34 8.27 -16.06
C TRP A 379 12.61 7.27 -16.95
N GLY A 380 11.51 6.70 -16.49
CA GLY A 380 10.65 5.87 -17.34
C GLY A 380 9.73 6.72 -18.20
N PHE A 381 9.70 6.46 -19.52
CA PHE A 381 8.70 7.11 -20.37
C PHE A 381 7.29 6.63 -20.05
N GLN A 382 7.12 5.34 -19.76
CA GLN A 382 5.83 4.76 -19.38
C GLN A 382 5.92 4.13 -17.99
N GLN A 383 4.80 4.06 -17.30
CA GLN A 383 4.65 3.38 -16.02
C GLN A 383 4.31 1.90 -16.27
N GLU A 384 4.56 1.02 -15.30
CA GLU A 384 4.42 -0.43 -15.47
C GLU A 384 2.97 -0.84 -15.74
N THR A 385 2.01 -0.28 -15.02
CA THR A 385 0.60 -0.66 -15.12
C THR A 385 -0.31 0.55 -14.88
N PRO A 386 -1.47 0.63 -15.57
CA PRO A 386 -2.43 1.71 -15.37
C PRO A 386 -2.99 1.75 -13.94
N HIS A 387 -3.03 0.61 -13.22
CA HIS A 387 -3.59 0.53 -11.87
C HIS A 387 -2.75 1.21 -10.80
N TYR A 388 -1.43 1.32 -11.00
CA TYR A 388 -0.50 2.00 -10.09
C TYR A 388 0.05 3.31 -10.68
N ALA A 389 -0.40 3.65 -11.88
CA ALA A 389 0.07 4.84 -12.56
C ALA A 389 -0.34 6.11 -11.81
N ASN A 390 0.60 7.06 -11.68
CA ASN A 390 0.26 8.39 -11.23
C ASN A 390 -0.69 9.04 -12.27
N PRO A 391 -1.88 9.54 -11.89
CA PRO A 391 -2.81 10.17 -12.83
C PRO A 391 -2.17 11.26 -13.69
N LEU A 392 -1.27 12.08 -13.12
CA LEU A 392 -0.53 13.11 -13.86
C LEU A 392 0.48 12.54 -14.89
N GLY A 393 0.77 11.25 -14.81
CA GLY A 393 1.60 10.54 -15.79
C GLY A 393 0.88 10.24 -17.10
N GLU A 394 -0.46 10.37 -17.12
CA GLU A 394 -1.29 10.20 -18.32
C GLU A 394 -1.00 8.90 -19.06
N TYR A 395 -1.18 7.76 -18.36
CA TYR A 395 -0.78 6.43 -18.82
C TYR A 395 -1.28 6.10 -20.25
N ASP A 396 -2.59 6.29 -20.50
CA ASP A 396 -3.22 5.91 -21.75
C ASP A 396 -2.69 6.76 -22.91
N GLN A 397 -2.51 8.06 -22.69
CA GLN A 397 -2.00 8.96 -23.72
C GLN A 397 -0.53 8.66 -24.06
N ARG A 398 0.28 8.24 -23.09
CA ARG A 398 1.65 7.78 -23.34
C ARG A 398 1.66 6.44 -24.08
N ALA A 399 0.73 5.54 -23.74
CA ALA A 399 0.57 4.28 -24.46
C ALA A 399 0.18 4.53 -25.94
N ASP A 400 -0.69 5.49 -26.20
CA ASP A 400 -1.08 5.87 -27.56
C ASP A 400 0.07 6.54 -28.35
N GLU A 401 0.91 7.36 -27.69
CA GLU A 401 2.14 7.87 -28.29
C GLU A 401 3.10 6.74 -28.67
N ILE A 402 3.29 5.75 -27.82
CA ILE A 402 4.15 4.58 -28.13
C ILE A 402 3.61 3.82 -29.35
N LYS A 403 2.30 3.58 -29.42
CA LYS A 403 1.66 2.93 -30.60
C LYS A 403 1.85 3.77 -31.87
N ARG A 404 1.74 5.08 -31.76
CA ARG A 404 1.97 6.01 -32.86
C ARG A 404 3.42 5.91 -33.38
N TRP A 405 4.41 5.89 -32.49
CA TRP A 405 5.82 5.73 -32.86
C TRP A 405 6.10 4.38 -33.53
N ALA A 406 5.50 3.30 -33.02
CA ALA A 406 5.63 1.97 -33.60
C ALA A 406 5.02 1.86 -35.00
N ALA A 407 4.07 2.72 -35.37
CA ALA A 407 3.48 2.79 -36.68
C ALA A 407 4.36 3.50 -37.73
N ALA A 408 5.47 4.11 -37.36
CA ALA A 408 6.42 4.75 -38.26
C ALA A 408 6.95 3.75 -39.31
N LYS A 409 7.19 4.21 -40.52
CA LYS A 409 7.70 3.39 -41.64
C LYS A 409 9.13 3.76 -42.03
N THR A 410 9.59 4.94 -41.61
CA THR A 410 10.94 5.43 -41.93
C THR A 410 11.56 6.06 -40.69
N PRO A 411 12.91 6.10 -40.58
CA PRO A 411 13.60 6.77 -39.49
C PRO A 411 13.22 8.24 -39.34
N GLN A 412 13.05 8.95 -40.47
CA GLN A 412 12.67 10.36 -40.44
C GLN A 412 11.27 10.54 -39.84
N GLN A 413 10.33 9.70 -40.25
CA GLN A 413 8.96 9.73 -39.68
C GLN A 413 8.96 9.49 -38.17
N LEU A 414 9.76 8.51 -37.70
CA LEU A 414 9.88 8.26 -36.25
C LEU A 414 10.46 9.49 -35.54
N LEU A 415 11.50 10.11 -36.07
CA LEU A 415 12.11 11.29 -35.49
C LEU A 415 11.16 12.49 -35.43
N ASP A 416 10.37 12.70 -36.48
CA ASP A 416 9.38 13.76 -36.54
C ASP A 416 8.27 13.52 -35.51
N MET A 417 7.83 12.27 -35.33
CA MET A 417 6.85 11.88 -34.32
C MET A 417 7.39 12.05 -32.89
N LEU A 418 8.64 11.67 -32.64
CA LEU A 418 9.29 11.86 -31.34
C LEU A 418 9.44 13.36 -31.03
N ASN A 419 9.84 14.18 -32.01
CA ASN A 419 10.02 15.62 -31.86
C ASN A 419 8.70 16.38 -31.64
N SER A 420 7.61 15.89 -32.24
CA SER A 420 6.27 16.46 -32.11
C SER A 420 5.48 15.97 -30.90
N SER A 421 6.07 15.06 -30.10
CA SER A 421 5.40 14.54 -28.91
C SER A 421 5.21 15.66 -27.87
N ARG A 422 4.04 15.69 -27.24
CA ARG A 422 3.77 16.59 -26.11
C ARG A 422 4.51 16.18 -24.83
N PHE A 423 4.95 14.93 -24.75
CA PHE A 423 5.74 14.42 -23.65
C PHE A 423 7.23 14.49 -24.01
N ALA A 424 8.08 14.64 -23.02
CA ALA A 424 9.51 14.46 -23.24
C ALA A 424 9.79 13.05 -23.79
N PRO A 425 10.25 12.91 -25.06
CA PRO A 425 10.37 11.61 -25.70
C PRO A 425 11.52 10.80 -25.09
N PRO A 426 11.49 9.46 -25.19
CA PRO A 426 12.61 8.63 -24.76
C PRO A 426 13.82 8.89 -25.66
N ASN A 427 14.98 8.97 -25.04
CA ASN A 427 16.26 8.94 -25.76
C ASN A 427 16.90 7.56 -25.73
N VAL A 428 16.37 6.62 -24.94
CA VAL A 428 16.83 5.23 -24.86
C VAL A 428 15.65 4.28 -25.00
N PHE A 429 15.75 3.33 -25.91
CA PHE A 429 14.79 2.25 -26.09
C PHE A 429 15.50 0.93 -25.76
N VAL A 430 14.89 0.10 -24.91
CA VAL A 430 15.35 -1.26 -24.61
C VAL A 430 14.23 -2.20 -24.99
N LEU A 431 14.32 -2.75 -26.20
CA LEU A 431 13.28 -3.55 -26.84
C LEU A 431 13.71 -5.02 -26.92
N LYS A 432 12.76 -5.96 -26.83
CA LYS A 432 13.02 -7.40 -26.89
C LYS A 432 13.06 -7.87 -28.34
N HIS A 433 13.92 -8.87 -28.60
CA HIS A 433 13.87 -9.63 -29.86
C HIS A 433 12.67 -10.57 -29.87
N PRO A 434 12.04 -10.81 -31.03
CA PRO A 434 10.86 -11.68 -31.14
C PRO A 434 11.13 -13.13 -30.72
N ASP A 435 12.32 -13.66 -30.99
CA ASP A 435 12.71 -15.04 -30.70
C ASP A 435 12.85 -15.34 -29.20
N ASN A 436 12.89 -14.31 -28.36
CA ASN A 436 13.05 -14.39 -26.89
C ASN A 436 11.78 -14.02 -26.13
N ALA A 437 10.68 -13.75 -26.79
CA ALA A 437 9.39 -13.40 -26.15
C ALA A 437 8.70 -14.61 -25.49
N SER A 438 9.14 -15.85 -25.74
CA SER A 438 8.53 -17.09 -25.27
C SER A 438 8.91 -17.54 -23.85
N GLY A 439 9.69 -16.76 -23.11
CA GLY A 439 10.20 -17.12 -21.77
C GLY A 439 9.31 -16.79 -20.57
N GLN A 440 8.24 -16.04 -20.74
CA GLN A 440 7.27 -15.77 -19.67
C GLN A 440 5.93 -16.45 -19.99
N GLN A 441 5.67 -17.59 -19.34
CA GLN A 441 4.37 -18.24 -19.29
C GLN A 441 3.34 -17.34 -18.59
N SER A 442 2.74 -16.42 -19.33
CA SER A 442 1.37 -15.98 -19.07
C SER A 442 0.49 -16.70 -20.09
N GLY A 443 -0.37 -17.58 -19.61
CA GLY A 443 -1.17 -18.49 -20.43
C GLY A 443 -2.22 -17.83 -21.30
N GLN A 444 -1.78 -17.13 -22.36
CA GLN A 444 -2.62 -16.77 -23.48
C GLN A 444 -1.77 -16.79 -24.76
N GLN A 445 -2.13 -17.66 -25.68
CA GLN A 445 -1.62 -17.71 -27.03
C GLN A 445 -1.87 -16.37 -27.76
N GLY A 446 -0.88 -15.47 -27.72
CA GLY A 446 -0.78 -14.39 -28.68
C GLY A 446 -0.25 -14.96 -29.98
N GLN A 447 -0.93 -14.68 -31.08
CA GLN A 447 -0.54 -15.09 -32.43
C GLN A 447 0.91 -14.68 -32.73
N SER A 448 1.80 -15.66 -32.77
CA SER A 448 3.15 -15.56 -33.32
C SER A 448 3.05 -15.39 -34.84
N GLY A 449 3.35 -14.17 -35.32
CA GLY A 449 3.23 -13.93 -36.77
C GLY A 449 3.78 -12.58 -37.24
N ASP A 450 4.88 -12.06 -36.65
CA ASP A 450 5.51 -10.84 -37.19
C ASP A 450 7.04 -10.98 -37.15
N GLY A 451 7.59 -11.70 -38.13
CA GLY A 451 9.00 -12.04 -38.20
C GLY A 451 9.91 -10.80 -38.15
N GLY A 452 10.77 -10.73 -37.15
CA GLY A 452 11.90 -9.79 -37.11
C GLY A 452 11.61 -8.43 -36.44
N LYS A 453 10.40 -8.12 -35.92
CA LYS A 453 10.10 -6.84 -35.25
C LYS A 453 10.52 -6.85 -33.80
N LEU A 454 11.02 -5.72 -33.34
CA LEU A 454 11.37 -5.49 -31.93
C LEU A 454 10.10 -5.26 -31.09
N GLN A 455 9.99 -5.92 -29.95
CA GLN A 455 8.77 -5.95 -29.13
C GLN A 455 8.89 -5.12 -27.87
N LEU A 456 7.81 -4.43 -27.56
CA LEU A 456 7.56 -3.73 -26.31
C LEU A 456 6.21 -4.18 -25.75
N THR A 457 6.20 -4.88 -24.63
CA THR A 457 4.97 -5.29 -23.96
C THR A 457 4.46 -4.17 -23.07
N LEU A 458 3.22 -3.79 -23.20
CA LEU A 458 2.51 -2.84 -22.37
C LEU A 458 1.36 -3.52 -21.64
N LYS A 459 0.88 -2.92 -20.56
CA LYS A 459 -0.29 -3.39 -19.81
C LYS A 459 -1.48 -2.47 -20.07
N GLY A 460 -2.65 -3.06 -20.26
CA GLY A 460 -3.92 -2.36 -20.43
C GLY A 460 -4.90 -2.68 -19.34
N ASP A 461 -5.76 -1.71 -19.01
CA ASP A 461 -6.91 -1.91 -18.12
C ASP A 461 -8.02 -2.64 -18.89
N ALA A 462 -8.39 -3.82 -18.43
CA ALA A 462 -9.45 -4.65 -19.00
C ALA A 462 -10.65 -4.80 -18.04
N PHE A 463 -10.67 -4.03 -16.92
CA PHE A 463 -11.79 -4.06 -15.99
C PHE A 463 -13.14 -3.77 -16.70
N PRO A 464 -14.24 -4.48 -16.44
CA PRO A 464 -14.44 -5.47 -15.35
C PRO A 464 -14.10 -6.93 -15.72
N GLN A 465 -13.34 -7.18 -16.77
CA GLN A 465 -12.96 -8.54 -17.18
C GLN A 465 -11.86 -9.10 -16.27
N SER A 466 -11.80 -10.42 -16.13
CA SER A 466 -10.74 -11.12 -15.41
C SER A 466 -9.77 -11.77 -16.42
N PRO A 467 -8.44 -11.58 -16.29
CA PRO A 467 -7.76 -10.62 -15.42
C PRO A 467 -8.06 -9.17 -15.81
N ASN A 468 -8.09 -8.27 -14.80
CA ASN A 468 -8.37 -6.84 -15.00
C ASN A 468 -7.20 -6.06 -15.62
N VAL A 469 -6.01 -6.65 -15.66
CA VAL A 469 -4.84 -6.16 -16.37
C VAL A 469 -4.46 -7.17 -17.43
N ARG A 470 -4.24 -6.71 -18.65
CA ARG A 470 -3.82 -7.56 -19.77
C ARG A 470 -2.61 -6.98 -20.46
N ASP A 471 -1.67 -7.88 -20.77
CA ASP A 471 -0.52 -7.55 -21.57
C ASP A 471 -0.92 -7.45 -23.04
N TYR A 472 -0.31 -6.51 -23.76
CA TYR A 472 -0.37 -6.42 -25.21
C TYR A 472 0.96 -5.92 -25.77
N ASP A 473 1.34 -6.43 -26.93
CA ASP A 473 2.61 -6.11 -27.55
C ASP A 473 2.48 -4.96 -28.55
N VAL A 474 3.49 -4.10 -28.56
CA VAL A 474 3.70 -3.05 -29.54
C VAL A 474 4.99 -3.38 -30.29
N ALA A 475 4.88 -3.62 -31.59
CA ALA A 475 5.97 -4.09 -32.43
C ALA A 475 6.58 -2.93 -33.25
N PHE A 476 7.87 -2.68 -33.09
CA PHE A 476 8.65 -1.70 -33.85
C PHE A 476 9.37 -2.38 -35.01
N ASP A 477 9.30 -1.79 -36.18
CA ASP A 477 10.11 -2.21 -37.32
C ASP A 477 11.58 -1.80 -37.06
N PRO A 478 12.55 -2.74 -37.03
CA PRO A 478 13.95 -2.38 -36.85
C PRO A 478 14.49 -1.36 -37.88
N ALA A 479 13.90 -1.33 -39.09
CA ALA A 479 14.30 -0.40 -40.13
C ALA A 479 14.13 1.07 -39.75
N VAL A 480 13.17 1.40 -38.86
CA VAL A 480 12.95 2.80 -38.44
C VAL A 480 14.07 3.35 -37.56
N PHE A 481 14.90 2.47 -37.04
CA PHE A 481 16.08 2.86 -36.26
C PHE A 481 17.37 2.85 -37.07
N GLN A 482 17.34 2.47 -38.33
CA GLN A 482 18.50 2.41 -39.23
C GLN A 482 18.82 3.82 -39.79
N SER A 483 19.39 4.66 -38.95
CA SER A 483 19.78 6.02 -39.28
C SER A 483 21.00 6.45 -38.42
N PRO A 484 21.88 7.33 -38.90
CA PRO A 484 22.98 7.88 -38.12
C PRO A 484 22.55 8.57 -36.82
N GLN A 485 21.27 8.94 -36.71
CA GLN A 485 20.69 9.55 -35.50
C GLN A 485 20.33 8.55 -34.41
N PHE A 486 20.42 7.25 -34.71
CA PHE A 486 20.26 6.18 -33.74
C PHE A 486 21.53 5.34 -33.65
N ALA A 487 22.03 5.14 -32.45
CA ALA A 487 23.06 4.16 -32.18
C ALA A 487 22.41 2.90 -31.58
N GLN A 488 22.84 1.73 -32.00
CA GLN A 488 22.22 0.46 -31.56
C GLN A 488 23.28 -0.51 -31.06
N ARG A 489 22.88 -1.37 -30.11
CA ARG A 489 23.67 -2.51 -29.64
C ARG A 489 22.77 -3.64 -29.20
N GLU A 490 23.05 -4.84 -29.65
CA GLU A 490 22.41 -6.06 -29.14
C GLU A 490 23.04 -6.49 -27.82
N VAL A 491 22.19 -6.82 -26.86
CA VAL A 491 22.56 -7.23 -25.50
C VAL A 491 21.63 -8.36 -25.06
N GLY A 492 22.06 -9.60 -25.26
CA GLY A 492 21.24 -10.78 -24.94
C GLY A 492 19.87 -10.74 -25.62
N PRO A 493 18.76 -10.75 -24.84
CA PRO A 493 17.41 -10.73 -25.41
C PRO A 493 16.95 -9.31 -25.84
N TYR A 494 17.81 -8.30 -25.76
CA TYR A 494 17.45 -6.91 -26.01
C TYR A 494 18.25 -6.27 -27.14
N THR A 495 17.60 -5.35 -27.83
CA THR A 495 18.28 -4.29 -28.61
C THR A 495 18.21 -3.00 -27.80
N VAL A 496 19.36 -2.47 -27.42
CA VAL A 496 19.50 -1.14 -26.81
C VAL A 496 19.69 -0.12 -27.93
N ILE A 497 18.79 0.84 -28.05
CA ILE A 497 18.79 1.87 -29.09
C ILE A 497 18.83 3.22 -28.41
N VAL A 498 19.75 4.06 -28.83
CA VAL A 498 19.95 5.42 -28.27
C VAL A 498 19.77 6.43 -29.39
N ARG A 499 18.94 7.43 -29.15
CA ARG A 499 18.79 8.61 -29.98
C ARG A 499 19.91 9.59 -29.67
N ARG A 500 20.66 9.98 -30.68
CA ARG A 500 21.77 10.95 -30.62
C ARG A 500 21.29 12.41 -30.63
#